data_d8f9f16f8025c88c29c47f30278d789f
#
_entry.id   d8f9f16f8025c88c29c47f30278d789f
#
_cell.length_a   1.000
_cell.length_b   1.000
_cell.length_c   1.000
_cell.angle_alpha   90.00
_cell.angle_beta   90.00
_cell.angle_gamma   90.00
#
_symmetry.space_group_name_H-M   'P 1'
#
loop_
_entity.id
_entity.type
_entity.pdbx_description
1 polymer ?
#
loop_
_entity_poly.entity_id
_entity_poly.type
_entity_poly.pdbx_seq_one_letter_code
_entity_poly.pdbx_strand_id
1 'polypeptide(L)'
;PRICEYATEKGVGIQLWSKWVNIMRQMDEAFAQFYKWGVKGVKIDFMDRNDAKMVNFYEQVAAKATQYKLLVDFHGSYPNEGMRRKYPNLMTREGVIGLEYNKWSKRATVTHDVIIPYLRMWAGPMDYTPGAMLNAHPETFYENQHEPMSQGTRSHQLAMYVVYESPLQMISDSPTKYDENIQSFEFIKNTPTTWDETVPLGGEVGEYIAIARRHNNTWYIGVI
;
A
#
# COMPACT_ATOMS: atom_id res chain seq x y z
N PRO A 1 14.11 -12.54 -15.66
CA PRO A 1 14.34 -13.95 -15.29
C PRO A 1 15.25 -14.06 -14.06
N ARG A 2 16.54 -13.73 -14.15
CA ARG A 2 17.52 -13.90 -13.05
C ARG A 2 17.10 -13.34 -11.69
N ILE A 3 16.50 -12.14 -11.64
CA ILE A 3 16.02 -11.54 -10.38
C ILE A 3 14.83 -12.32 -9.81
N CYS A 4 13.93 -12.83 -10.66
CA CYS A 4 12.79 -13.63 -10.21
C CYS A 4 13.25 -15.00 -9.69
N GLU A 5 14.24 -15.62 -10.33
CA GLU A 5 14.86 -16.86 -9.87
C GLU A 5 15.48 -16.67 -8.49
N TYR A 6 16.36 -15.67 -8.34
CA TYR A 6 16.99 -15.34 -7.07
C TYR A 6 15.96 -15.01 -5.96
N ALA A 7 14.93 -14.22 -6.27
CA ALA A 7 13.88 -13.90 -5.32
C ALA A 7 13.10 -15.15 -4.88
N THR A 8 12.81 -16.05 -5.83
CA THR A 8 12.12 -17.31 -5.54
C THR A 8 12.94 -18.19 -4.59
N GLU A 9 14.26 -18.27 -4.77
CA GLU A 9 15.17 -18.98 -3.84
C GLU A 9 15.13 -18.41 -2.42
N LYS A 10 14.79 -17.12 -2.28
CA LYS A 10 14.64 -16.43 -1.00
C LYS A 10 13.18 -16.43 -0.48
N GLY A 11 12.25 -17.10 -1.16
CA GLY A 11 10.85 -17.11 -0.81
C GLY A 11 10.13 -15.78 -1.08
N VAL A 12 10.67 -14.90 -1.94
CA VAL A 12 10.14 -13.56 -2.23
C VAL A 12 9.56 -13.54 -3.64
N GLY A 13 8.36 -12.95 -3.79
CA GLY A 13 7.74 -12.68 -5.09
C GLY A 13 8.17 -11.31 -5.64
N ILE A 14 8.41 -11.25 -6.94
CA ILE A 14 8.67 -9.97 -7.63
C ILE A 14 7.37 -9.39 -8.15
N GLN A 15 7.12 -8.12 -7.87
CA GLN A 15 6.07 -7.30 -8.46
C GLN A 15 6.71 -6.24 -9.37
N LEU A 16 6.19 -6.08 -10.58
CA LEU A 16 6.67 -5.07 -11.52
C LEU A 16 5.77 -3.84 -11.50
N TRP A 17 6.37 -2.66 -11.65
CA TRP A 17 5.66 -1.41 -11.83
C TRP A 17 5.56 -1.03 -13.31
N SER A 18 4.41 -0.49 -13.73
CA SER A 18 4.20 0.03 -15.09
C SER A 18 3.16 1.13 -15.11
N LYS A 19 3.31 2.06 -16.05
CA LYS A 19 2.23 3.01 -16.38
C LYS A 19 1.07 2.28 -17.07
N TRP A 20 -0.17 2.68 -16.77
CA TRP A 20 -1.38 2.09 -17.34
C TRP A 20 -1.39 2.07 -18.86
N VAL A 21 -0.90 3.14 -19.51
CA VAL A 21 -0.87 3.25 -20.97
C VAL A 21 -0.02 2.17 -21.63
N ASN A 22 1.06 1.73 -20.97
CA ASN A 22 1.91 0.66 -21.48
C ASN A 22 1.19 -0.69 -21.40
N ILE A 23 0.53 -0.95 -20.28
CA ILE A 23 -0.27 -2.18 -20.11
C ILE A 23 -1.45 -2.18 -21.09
N MET A 24 -2.14 -1.07 -21.26
CA MET A 24 -3.28 -0.99 -22.19
C MET A 24 -2.88 -1.34 -23.62
N ARG A 25 -1.66 -0.97 -24.06
CA ARG A 25 -1.18 -1.20 -25.43
C ARG A 25 -0.78 -2.64 -25.71
N GLN A 26 -0.33 -3.39 -24.72
CA GLN A 26 0.29 -4.71 -24.89
C GLN A 26 -0.01 -5.66 -23.71
N MET A 27 -1.25 -5.64 -23.18
CA MET A 27 -1.62 -6.37 -21.97
C MET A 27 -1.36 -7.88 -22.08
N ASP A 28 -1.73 -8.47 -23.21
CA ASP A 28 -1.62 -9.91 -23.42
C ASP A 28 -0.17 -10.36 -23.47
N GLU A 29 0.64 -9.65 -24.26
CA GLU A 29 2.07 -9.94 -24.40
C GLU A 29 2.81 -9.67 -23.08
N ALA A 30 2.51 -8.56 -22.41
CA ALA A 30 3.15 -8.18 -21.16
C ALA A 30 2.88 -9.22 -20.07
N PHE A 31 1.63 -9.59 -19.84
CA PHE A 31 1.27 -10.54 -18.76
C PHE A 31 1.76 -11.95 -19.07
N ALA A 32 1.71 -12.39 -20.33
CA ALA A 32 2.31 -13.64 -20.74
C ALA A 32 3.84 -13.65 -20.47
N GLN A 33 4.51 -12.55 -20.76
CA GLN A 33 5.94 -12.40 -20.51
C GLN A 33 6.28 -12.34 -19.02
N PHE A 34 5.48 -11.62 -18.21
CA PHE A 34 5.65 -11.56 -16.75
C PHE A 34 5.49 -12.95 -16.12
N TYR A 35 4.50 -13.70 -16.56
CA TYR A 35 4.31 -15.10 -16.14
C TYR A 35 5.52 -15.97 -16.47
N LYS A 36 6.07 -15.88 -17.71
CA LYS A 36 7.28 -16.61 -18.11
C LYS A 36 8.50 -16.23 -17.27
N TRP A 37 8.60 -14.99 -16.83
CA TRP A 37 9.69 -14.53 -15.96
C TRP A 37 9.54 -14.93 -14.50
N GLY A 38 8.37 -15.46 -14.10
CA GLY A 38 8.10 -15.83 -12.71
C GLY A 38 7.65 -14.65 -11.83
N VAL A 39 7.26 -13.53 -12.44
CA VAL A 39 6.70 -12.37 -11.76
C VAL A 39 5.41 -12.76 -11.05
N LYS A 40 5.17 -12.23 -9.84
CA LYS A 40 4.02 -12.54 -9.00
C LYS A 40 2.94 -11.48 -8.97
N GLY A 41 3.26 -10.27 -9.41
CA GLY A 41 2.28 -9.18 -9.41
C GLY A 41 2.69 -8.00 -10.28
N VAL A 42 1.76 -7.09 -10.45
CA VAL A 42 1.97 -5.84 -11.18
C VAL A 42 1.32 -4.67 -10.43
N LYS A 43 2.10 -3.60 -10.26
CA LYS A 43 1.62 -2.30 -9.79
C LYS A 43 1.43 -1.42 -11.02
N ILE A 44 0.18 -1.05 -11.32
CA ILE A 44 -0.18 -0.25 -12.48
C ILE A 44 -0.58 1.14 -12.01
N ASP A 45 0.03 2.16 -12.58
CA ASP A 45 0.05 3.51 -12.04
C ASP A 45 -0.30 4.59 -13.06
N PHE A 46 -0.51 5.82 -12.55
CA PHE A 46 -0.82 7.02 -13.33
C PHE A 46 -2.12 6.94 -14.13
N MET A 47 -3.17 6.35 -13.58
CA MET A 47 -4.48 6.31 -14.22
C MET A 47 -5.06 7.71 -14.42
N ASP A 48 -5.01 8.55 -13.39
CA ASP A 48 -5.37 9.99 -13.38
C ASP A 48 -6.73 10.33 -14.04
N ARG A 49 -7.62 9.33 -14.11
CA ARG A 49 -8.96 9.45 -14.67
C ARG A 49 -9.89 8.38 -14.11
N ASN A 50 -11.20 8.65 -14.16
CA ASN A 50 -12.25 7.78 -13.63
C ASN A 50 -13.48 7.68 -14.56
N ASP A 51 -13.29 7.89 -15.86
CA ASP A 51 -14.32 7.73 -16.87
C ASP A 51 -14.58 6.24 -17.18
N ALA A 52 -15.62 5.96 -17.98
CA ALA A 52 -16.02 4.62 -18.35
C ALA A 52 -14.88 3.80 -19.01
N LYS A 53 -14.00 4.44 -19.76
CA LYS A 53 -12.83 3.77 -20.35
C LYS A 53 -11.89 3.24 -19.28
N MET A 54 -11.61 4.03 -18.25
CA MET A 54 -10.74 3.63 -17.16
C MET A 54 -11.39 2.57 -16.28
N VAL A 55 -12.69 2.70 -15.98
CA VAL A 55 -13.43 1.68 -15.23
C VAL A 55 -13.35 0.31 -15.92
N ASN A 56 -13.58 0.29 -17.23
CA ASN A 56 -13.44 -0.94 -18.01
C ASN A 56 -11.99 -1.47 -18.04
N PHE A 57 -11.00 -0.59 -18.08
CA PHE A 57 -9.59 -0.99 -18.05
C PHE A 57 -9.23 -1.69 -16.73
N TYR A 58 -9.67 -1.19 -15.58
CA TYR A 58 -9.46 -1.85 -14.30
C TYR A 58 -10.00 -3.28 -14.28
N GLU A 59 -11.21 -3.47 -14.80
CA GLU A 59 -11.83 -4.80 -14.89
C GLU A 59 -11.07 -5.73 -15.84
N GLN A 60 -10.68 -5.23 -17.02
CA GLN A 60 -9.90 -6.00 -17.99
C GLN A 60 -8.55 -6.44 -17.42
N VAL A 61 -7.85 -5.55 -16.73
CA VAL A 61 -6.57 -5.87 -16.06
C VAL A 61 -6.77 -6.94 -15.00
N ALA A 62 -7.73 -6.77 -14.10
CA ALA A 62 -7.95 -7.72 -13.01
C ALA A 62 -8.30 -9.12 -13.55
N ALA A 63 -9.19 -9.19 -14.56
CA ALA A 63 -9.58 -10.43 -15.21
C ALA A 63 -8.40 -11.10 -15.93
N LYS A 64 -7.63 -10.33 -16.70
CA LYS A 64 -6.47 -10.85 -17.45
C LYS A 64 -5.37 -11.31 -16.51
N ALA A 65 -5.04 -10.52 -15.47
CA ALA A 65 -4.03 -10.86 -14.48
C ALA A 65 -4.34 -12.19 -13.76
N THR A 66 -5.63 -12.49 -13.51
CA THR A 66 -6.05 -13.78 -12.95
C THR A 66 -5.61 -14.97 -13.81
N GLN A 67 -5.68 -14.86 -15.13
CA GLN A 67 -5.29 -15.92 -16.06
C GLN A 67 -3.79 -16.26 -15.95
N TYR A 68 -2.97 -15.28 -15.56
CA TYR A 68 -1.53 -15.41 -15.39
C TYR A 68 -1.09 -15.50 -13.91
N LYS A 69 -2.05 -15.65 -12.97
CA LYS A 69 -1.80 -15.73 -11.52
C LYS A 69 -0.99 -14.53 -11.00
N LEU A 70 -1.27 -13.34 -11.52
CA LEU A 70 -0.64 -12.09 -11.12
C LEU A 70 -1.51 -11.37 -10.09
N LEU A 71 -0.92 -10.95 -8.99
CA LEU A 71 -1.50 -9.99 -8.06
C LEU A 71 -1.49 -8.59 -8.68
N VAL A 72 -2.48 -7.78 -8.33
CA VAL A 72 -2.64 -6.44 -8.89
C VAL A 72 -2.73 -5.40 -7.77
N ASP A 73 -1.98 -4.33 -7.93
CA ASP A 73 -2.09 -3.08 -7.21
C ASP A 73 -2.33 -1.95 -8.20
N PHE A 74 -3.32 -1.07 -7.95
CA PHE A 74 -3.57 0.11 -8.75
C PHE A 74 -3.16 1.37 -8.00
N HIS A 75 -2.33 2.19 -8.64
CA HIS A 75 -1.82 3.45 -8.11
C HIS A 75 -2.19 4.62 -9.03
N GLY A 76 -2.18 5.86 -8.53
CA GLY A 76 -2.76 6.99 -9.27
C GLY A 76 -4.23 6.74 -9.64
N SER A 77 -4.98 6.08 -8.76
CA SER A 77 -6.30 5.53 -9.03
C SER A 77 -7.34 6.05 -8.03
N TYR A 78 -8.60 6.03 -8.40
CA TYR A 78 -9.68 6.31 -7.45
C TYR A 78 -9.87 5.17 -6.43
N PRO A 79 -10.58 5.40 -5.28
CA PRO A 79 -10.85 4.38 -4.27
C PRO A 79 -11.57 3.15 -4.83
N ASN A 80 -11.45 2.03 -4.14
CA ASN A 80 -12.04 0.76 -4.55
C ASN A 80 -13.58 0.77 -4.47
N GLU A 81 -14.24 0.16 -5.45
CA GLU A 81 -15.70 0.04 -5.55
C GLU A 81 -16.21 -1.40 -5.42
N GLY A 82 -15.49 -2.26 -4.70
CA GLY A 82 -15.89 -3.64 -4.44
C GLY A 82 -15.47 -4.66 -5.49
N MET A 83 -14.72 -4.27 -6.52
CA MET A 83 -14.21 -5.17 -7.58
C MET A 83 -13.42 -6.37 -7.03
N ARG A 84 -12.80 -6.24 -5.86
CA ARG A 84 -12.09 -7.32 -5.15
C ARG A 84 -12.95 -8.55 -4.89
N ARG A 85 -14.26 -8.40 -4.75
CA ARG A 85 -15.18 -9.54 -4.57
C ARG A 85 -15.27 -10.40 -5.82
N LYS A 86 -15.12 -9.80 -7.00
CA LYS A 86 -15.09 -10.49 -8.29
C LYS A 86 -13.70 -10.97 -8.65
N TYR A 87 -12.68 -10.19 -8.32
CA TYR A 87 -11.27 -10.41 -8.65
C TYR A 87 -10.40 -10.37 -7.39
N PRO A 88 -10.27 -11.50 -6.67
CA PRO A 88 -9.52 -11.55 -5.41
C PRO A 88 -8.00 -11.36 -5.58
N ASN A 89 -7.47 -11.40 -6.80
CA ASN A 89 -6.10 -11.04 -7.13
C ASN A 89 -5.85 -9.51 -7.11
N LEU A 90 -6.89 -8.68 -7.07
CA LEU A 90 -6.79 -7.24 -6.83
C LEU A 90 -6.57 -7.01 -5.34
N MET A 91 -5.33 -6.76 -4.95
CA MET A 91 -4.92 -6.70 -3.55
C MET A 91 -5.25 -5.37 -2.89
N THR A 92 -4.85 -4.28 -3.51
CA THR A 92 -4.98 -2.94 -2.94
C THR A 92 -5.08 -1.88 -4.04
N ARG A 93 -5.44 -0.66 -3.65
CA ARG A 93 -5.44 0.55 -4.49
C ARG A 93 -5.00 1.75 -3.68
N GLU A 94 -4.37 2.72 -4.32
CA GLU A 94 -4.07 3.99 -3.68
C GLU A 94 -5.37 4.76 -3.34
N GLY A 95 -5.86 5.57 -4.21
CA GLY A 95 -7.06 6.40 -4.01
C GLY A 95 -7.03 7.24 -2.72
N VAL A 96 -5.85 7.68 -2.30
CA VAL A 96 -5.58 8.42 -1.06
C VAL A 96 -4.35 9.31 -1.28
N ILE A 97 -4.22 10.39 -0.51
CA ILE A 97 -2.94 11.08 -0.39
C ILE A 97 -2.06 10.23 0.51
N GLY A 98 -1.20 9.41 -0.09
CA GLY A 98 -0.28 8.52 0.62
C GLY A 98 0.97 9.23 1.14
N LEU A 99 1.81 8.47 1.84
CA LEU A 99 3.03 9.02 2.46
C LEU A 99 3.99 9.64 1.44
N GLU A 100 4.01 9.14 0.21
CA GLU A 100 4.90 9.67 -0.84
C GLU A 100 4.71 11.17 -1.12
N TYR A 101 3.52 11.73 -0.84
CA TYR A 101 3.25 13.16 -0.98
C TYR A 101 4.18 14.04 -0.14
N ASN A 102 4.75 13.52 0.94
CA ASN A 102 5.75 14.24 1.73
C ASN A 102 7.02 14.62 0.95
N LYS A 103 7.25 14.03 -0.22
CA LYS A 103 8.35 14.40 -1.10
C LYS A 103 8.18 15.79 -1.74
N TRP A 104 6.92 16.23 -1.94
CA TRP A 104 6.60 17.46 -2.69
C TRP A 104 5.41 18.25 -2.15
N SER A 105 4.87 17.88 -0.97
CA SER A 105 3.70 18.51 -0.40
C SER A 105 3.66 18.34 1.11
N LYS A 106 3.09 19.32 1.81
CA LYS A 106 2.80 19.28 3.25
C LYS A 106 1.44 18.64 3.59
N ARG A 107 0.73 18.09 2.61
CA ARG A 107 -0.67 17.66 2.77
C ARG A 107 -0.87 16.35 3.51
N ALA A 108 0.13 15.45 3.54
CA ALA A 108 0.08 14.22 4.32
C ALA A 108 0.44 14.54 5.79
N THR A 109 -0.50 15.18 6.48
CA THR A 109 -0.38 15.59 7.89
C THR A 109 -0.82 14.47 8.83
N VAL A 110 -0.44 14.55 10.11
CA VAL A 110 -0.92 13.59 11.12
C VAL A 110 -2.44 13.60 11.26
N THR A 111 -3.09 14.76 11.14
CA THR A 111 -4.56 14.86 11.13
C THR A 111 -5.16 14.19 9.90
N HIS A 112 -4.55 14.36 8.70
CA HIS A 112 -4.96 13.62 7.51
C HIS A 112 -4.89 12.11 7.72
N ASP A 113 -3.82 11.62 8.33
CA ASP A 113 -3.63 10.20 8.61
C ASP A 113 -4.72 9.64 9.53
N VAL A 114 -5.14 10.40 10.55
CA VAL A 114 -6.25 10.03 11.45
C VAL A 114 -7.60 10.03 10.74
N ILE A 115 -7.81 10.90 9.75
CA ILE A 115 -9.08 10.99 8.99
C ILE A 115 -9.25 9.83 8.00
N ILE A 116 -8.16 9.32 7.43
CA ILE A 116 -8.19 8.25 6.40
C ILE A 116 -9.02 7.03 6.83
N PRO A 117 -8.88 6.46 8.03
CA PRO A 117 -9.67 5.31 8.46
C PRO A 117 -11.18 5.55 8.47
N TYR A 118 -11.60 6.77 8.77
CA TYR A 118 -13.03 7.13 8.81
C TYR A 118 -13.66 7.38 7.45
N LEU A 119 -12.87 7.72 6.45
CA LEU A 119 -13.37 8.07 5.11
C LEU A 119 -12.93 7.06 4.05
N ARG A 120 -11.61 6.94 3.84
CA ARG A 120 -11.06 6.18 2.73
C ARG A 120 -11.16 4.66 2.92
N MET A 121 -10.99 4.16 4.15
CA MET A 121 -11.01 2.72 4.41
C MET A 121 -12.40 2.09 4.27
N TRP A 122 -13.46 2.85 4.24
CA TRP A 122 -14.80 2.36 3.88
C TRP A 122 -14.87 1.77 2.47
N ALA A 123 -14.05 2.26 1.57
CA ALA A 123 -13.94 1.73 0.21
C ALA A 123 -13.09 0.43 0.13
N GLY A 124 -12.48 0.02 1.23
CA GLY A 124 -11.61 -1.16 1.31
C GLY A 124 -10.13 -0.83 1.44
N PRO A 125 -9.24 -1.82 1.28
CA PRO A 125 -7.80 -1.67 1.43
C PRO A 125 -7.19 -0.56 0.60
N MET A 126 -6.11 0.01 1.10
CA MET A 126 -5.41 1.10 0.42
C MET A 126 -3.90 0.90 0.41
N ASP A 127 -3.25 1.39 -0.64
CA ASP A 127 -1.79 1.51 -0.74
C ASP A 127 -1.36 2.92 -0.28
N TYR A 128 -1.22 3.09 1.04
CA TYR A 128 -0.74 4.33 1.66
C TYR A 128 0.78 4.40 1.72
N THR A 129 1.45 3.25 1.85
CA THR A 129 2.89 3.10 2.00
C THR A 129 3.46 3.77 3.26
N PRO A 130 3.08 3.34 4.48
CA PRO A 130 3.63 3.87 5.73
C PRO A 130 5.05 3.39 6.02
N GLY A 131 5.62 3.84 7.14
CA GLY A 131 6.85 3.27 7.71
C GLY A 131 8.10 4.11 7.52
N ALA A 132 7.97 5.43 7.30
CA ALA A 132 9.13 6.31 7.27
C ALA A 132 9.90 6.31 8.60
N MET A 133 11.21 6.10 8.54
CA MET A 133 12.11 6.12 9.69
C MET A 133 12.63 7.52 10.00
N LEU A 134 12.62 8.43 9.02
CA LEU A 134 12.89 9.85 9.23
C LEU A 134 11.57 10.59 9.44
N ASN A 135 11.44 11.26 10.58
CA ASN A 135 10.19 11.90 11.02
C ASN A 135 10.49 13.34 11.50
N ALA A 136 9.60 14.27 11.22
CA ALA A 136 9.72 15.65 11.62
C ALA A 136 8.46 16.17 12.32
N HIS A 137 8.64 17.08 13.28
CA HIS A 137 7.53 17.83 13.82
C HIS A 137 6.87 18.67 12.70
N PRO A 138 5.53 18.83 12.65
CA PRO A 138 4.86 19.56 11.56
C PRO A 138 5.42 20.97 11.32
N GLU A 139 5.88 21.66 12.37
CA GLU A 139 6.46 23.01 12.26
C GLU A 139 7.86 23.04 11.61
N THR A 140 8.60 21.94 11.69
CA THR A 140 9.95 21.80 11.13
C THR A 140 9.99 20.97 9.85
N PHE A 141 8.85 20.43 9.44
CA PHE A 141 8.73 19.64 8.23
C PHE A 141 8.95 20.51 6.97
N TYR A 142 9.69 19.97 6.02
CA TYR A 142 9.85 20.52 4.68
C TYR A 142 9.86 19.38 3.64
N GLU A 143 9.43 19.70 2.43
CA GLU A 143 9.41 18.75 1.33
C GLU A 143 10.84 18.43 0.88
N ASN A 144 11.16 17.14 0.73
CA ASN A 144 12.45 16.68 0.26
C ASN A 144 12.29 15.42 -0.60
N GLN A 145 12.69 15.53 -1.86
CA GLN A 145 12.60 14.43 -2.82
C GLN A 145 13.66 13.35 -2.61
N HIS A 146 14.83 13.72 -2.09
CA HIS A 146 15.98 12.81 -2.00
C HIS A 146 16.03 12.06 -0.66
N GLU A 147 15.67 12.72 0.41
CA GLU A 147 15.59 12.16 1.75
C GLU A 147 14.24 12.54 2.39
N PRO A 148 13.15 11.93 1.92
CA PRO A 148 11.83 12.29 2.38
C PRO A 148 11.63 11.90 3.84
N MET A 149 10.87 12.73 4.56
CA MET A 149 10.49 12.51 5.95
C MET A 149 8.96 12.49 6.07
N SER A 150 8.43 11.83 7.10
CA SER A 150 7.02 11.98 7.46
C SER A 150 6.81 13.08 8.49
N GLN A 151 5.59 13.62 8.57
CA GLN A 151 5.17 14.43 9.69
C GLN A 151 4.78 13.54 10.88
N GLY A 152 5.00 14.03 12.10
CA GLY A 152 4.68 13.30 13.34
C GLY A 152 5.84 12.44 13.83
N THR A 153 5.52 11.26 14.34
CA THR A 153 6.48 10.38 15.02
C THR A 153 6.65 9.03 14.30
N ARG A 154 7.74 8.34 14.59
CA ARG A 154 7.95 6.96 14.13
C ARG A 154 6.88 6.02 14.68
N SER A 155 6.47 6.19 15.94
CA SER A 155 5.41 5.38 16.55
C SER A 155 4.09 5.54 15.79
N HIS A 156 3.77 6.76 15.30
CA HIS A 156 2.63 7.00 14.43
C HIS A 156 2.74 6.19 13.13
N GLN A 157 3.90 6.19 12.48
CA GLN A 157 4.16 5.40 11.27
C GLN A 157 4.02 3.89 11.53
N LEU A 158 4.48 3.39 12.67
CA LEU A 158 4.34 1.98 13.03
C LEU A 158 2.89 1.59 13.32
N ALA A 159 2.13 2.44 14.02
CA ALA A 159 0.73 2.20 14.34
C ALA A 159 -0.15 2.07 13.08
N MET A 160 0.21 2.75 11.99
CA MET A 160 -0.50 2.65 10.71
C MET A 160 -0.54 1.22 10.14
N TYR A 161 0.47 0.38 10.42
CA TYR A 161 0.46 -1.02 9.98
C TYR A 161 -0.64 -1.86 10.65
N VAL A 162 -1.14 -1.41 11.79
CA VAL A 162 -2.27 -2.02 12.47
C VAL A 162 -3.58 -1.32 12.11
N VAL A 163 -3.57 0.02 12.06
CA VAL A 163 -4.78 0.82 11.80
C VAL A 163 -5.24 0.70 10.34
N TYR A 164 -4.33 0.79 9.38
CA TYR A 164 -4.65 0.71 7.96
C TYR A 164 -4.79 -0.73 7.48
N GLU A 165 -5.77 -0.96 6.61
CA GLU A 165 -5.96 -2.26 5.99
C GLU A 165 -5.31 -2.28 4.61
N SER A 166 -4.39 -3.23 4.42
CA SER A 166 -3.85 -3.56 3.10
C SER A 166 -3.29 -4.99 3.12
N PRO A 167 -3.87 -5.95 2.37
CA PRO A 167 -3.32 -7.30 2.29
C PRO A 167 -1.98 -7.35 1.52
N LEU A 168 -1.63 -6.28 0.81
CA LEU A 168 -0.32 -6.04 0.21
C LEU A 168 0.23 -4.72 0.77
N GLN A 169 0.70 -4.77 2.00
CA GLN A 169 1.19 -3.60 2.72
C GLN A 169 2.59 -3.23 2.23
N MET A 170 2.70 -2.05 1.62
CA MET A 170 3.97 -1.50 1.19
C MET A 170 4.75 -0.91 2.36
N ILE A 171 6.06 -0.76 2.19
CA ILE A 171 6.97 -0.07 3.10
C ILE A 171 7.65 1.08 2.37
N SER A 172 7.84 2.22 3.05
CA SER A 172 8.23 3.47 2.41
C SER A 172 9.73 3.72 2.36
N ASP A 173 10.49 3.15 3.28
CA ASP A 173 11.89 3.52 3.45
C ASP A 173 12.88 2.54 2.79
N SER A 174 14.16 2.93 2.76
CA SER A 174 15.22 2.11 2.19
C SER A 174 15.67 1.01 3.16
N PRO A 175 16.28 -0.09 2.66
CA PRO A 175 16.87 -1.11 3.52
C PRO A 175 17.86 -0.52 4.54
N THR A 176 18.69 0.43 4.14
CA THR A 176 19.65 1.10 5.04
C THR A 176 18.96 1.79 6.20
N LYS A 177 17.86 2.51 5.95
CA LYS A 177 17.10 3.19 7.03
C LYS A 177 16.44 2.19 7.97
N TYR A 178 15.99 1.05 7.48
CA TYR A 178 15.46 -0.01 8.33
C TYR A 178 16.55 -0.69 9.14
N ASP A 179 17.75 -0.91 8.60
CA ASP A 179 18.89 -1.48 9.32
C ASP A 179 19.35 -0.55 10.46
N GLU A 180 19.35 0.77 10.23
CA GLU A 180 19.62 1.79 11.26
C GLU A 180 18.54 1.82 12.36
N ASN A 181 17.35 1.26 12.13
CA ASN A 181 16.19 1.29 13.00
C ASN A 181 15.59 -0.10 13.22
N ILE A 182 16.43 -1.06 13.49
CA ILE A 182 16.09 -2.49 13.49
C ILE A 182 14.88 -2.85 14.38
N GLN A 183 14.70 -2.22 15.54
CA GLN A 183 13.57 -2.50 16.43
C GLN A 183 12.23 -2.12 15.78
N SER A 184 12.18 -0.99 15.09
CA SER A 184 11.01 -0.56 14.33
C SER A 184 10.75 -1.49 13.13
N PHE A 185 11.79 -1.90 12.46
CA PHE A 185 11.68 -2.82 11.33
C PHE A 185 11.24 -4.22 11.74
N GLU A 186 11.70 -4.72 12.89
CA GLU A 186 11.23 -5.99 13.46
C GLU A 186 9.72 -5.94 13.75
N PHE A 187 9.18 -4.82 14.24
CA PHE A 187 7.75 -4.65 14.38
C PHE A 187 7.02 -4.74 13.03
N ILE A 188 7.50 -4.02 12.01
CA ILE A 188 6.91 -4.03 10.66
C ILE A 188 6.91 -5.45 10.08
N LYS A 189 8.04 -6.16 10.14
CA LYS A 189 8.20 -7.53 9.63
C LYS A 189 7.24 -8.52 10.29
N ASN A 190 6.96 -8.35 11.57
CA ASN A 190 6.13 -9.26 12.36
C ASN A 190 4.65 -8.83 12.40
N THR A 191 4.29 -7.70 11.82
CA THR A 191 2.89 -7.26 11.73
C THR A 191 2.20 -7.95 10.55
N PRO A 192 1.11 -8.69 10.79
CA PRO A 192 0.35 -9.34 9.71
C PRO A 192 -0.28 -8.33 8.77
N THR A 193 -0.51 -8.75 7.52
CA THR A 193 -1.24 -7.96 6.51
C THR A 193 -2.69 -8.40 6.34
N THR A 194 -3.07 -9.51 6.99
CA THR A 194 -4.45 -10.04 7.01
C THR A 194 -4.87 -10.34 8.43
N TRP A 195 -6.14 -10.15 8.72
CA TRP A 195 -6.67 -10.18 10.07
C TRP A 195 -7.89 -11.10 10.17
N ASP A 196 -7.97 -11.88 11.25
CA ASP A 196 -9.11 -12.74 11.55
C ASP A 196 -10.25 -11.95 12.20
N GLU A 197 -9.90 -10.88 12.92
CA GLU A 197 -10.86 -10.05 13.64
C GLU A 197 -10.38 -8.60 13.74
N THR A 198 -11.32 -7.66 13.68
CA THR A 198 -11.04 -6.23 13.86
C THR A 198 -12.07 -5.65 14.82
N VAL A 199 -11.60 -5.03 15.89
CA VAL A 199 -12.43 -4.41 16.94
C VAL A 199 -12.06 -2.93 17.07
N PRO A 200 -12.98 -2.00 16.75
CA PRO A 200 -12.79 -0.59 17.08
C PRO A 200 -12.81 -0.42 18.61
N LEU A 201 -11.78 0.20 19.17
CA LEU A 201 -11.68 0.48 20.61
C LEU A 201 -12.19 1.88 20.94
N GLY A 202 -12.09 2.82 20.01
CA GLY A 202 -12.56 4.19 20.15
C GLY A 202 -12.02 5.07 19.04
N GLY A 203 -12.57 6.29 18.94
CA GLY A 203 -12.09 7.26 17.96
C GLY A 203 -12.95 8.51 17.88
N GLU A 204 -12.34 9.58 17.42
CA GLU A 204 -12.96 10.85 17.08
C GLU A 204 -12.33 11.39 15.79
N VAL A 205 -13.17 11.75 14.82
CA VAL A 205 -12.71 12.13 13.49
C VAL A 205 -11.75 13.32 13.54
N GLY A 206 -10.55 13.14 13.06
CA GLY A 206 -9.50 14.15 13.04
C GLY A 206 -8.69 14.27 14.33
N GLU A 207 -9.07 13.57 15.40
CA GLU A 207 -8.39 13.62 16.69
C GLU A 207 -7.61 12.33 16.96
N TYR A 208 -8.27 11.19 16.92
CA TYR A 208 -7.62 9.89 17.11
C TYR A 208 -8.48 8.73 16.60
N ILE A 209 -7.84 7.59 16.39
CA ILE A 209 -8.49 6.30 16.20
C ILE A 209 -7.68 5.21 16.91
N ALA A 210 -8.39 4.28 17.59
CA ALA A 210 -7.83 3.12 18.24
C ALA A 210 -8.51 1.85 17.72
N ILE A 211 -7.72 0.92 17.21
CA ILE A 211 -8.19 -0.35 16.61
C ILE A 211 -7.37 -1.50 17.21
N ALA A 212 -8.05 -2.58 17.61
CA ALA A 212 -7.43 -3.86 17.90
C ALA A 212 -7.70 -4.84 16.77
N ARG A 213 -6.69 -5.56 16.31
CA ARG A 213 -6.78 -6.58 15.27
C ARG A 213 -6.14 -7.87 15.73
N ARG A 214 -6.79 -8.99 15.44
CA ARG A 214 -6.28 -10.32 15.78
C ARG A 214 -5.80 -11.06 14.54
N HIS A 215 -4.65 -11.70 14.67
CA HIS A 215 -4.16 -12.69 13.73
C HIS A 215 -3.77 -13.95 14.51
N ASN A 216 -4.43 -15.08 14.24
CA ASN A 216 -4.34 -16.29 15.06
C ASN A 216 -4.65 -15.98 16.54
N ASN A 217 -3.70 -16.24 17.45
CA ASN A 217 -3.84 -16.01 18.89
C ASN A 217 -3.22 -14.69 19.37
N THR A 218 -2.76 -13.83 18.45
CA THR A 218 -2.07 -12.59 18.80
C THR A 218 -2.93 -11.38 18.46
N TRP A 219 -3.05 -10.46 19.40
CA TRP A 219 -3.70 -9.18 19.22
C TRP A 219 -2.67 -8.07 18.99
N TYR A 220 -2.98 -7.21 18.05
CA TYR A 220 -2.22 -6.01 17.70
C TYR A 220 -3.12 -4.80 17.95
N ILE A 221 -2.61 -3.81 18.67
CA ILE A 221 -3.33 -2.56 18.95
C ILE A 221 -2.60 -1.42 18.27
N GLY A 222 -3.33 -0.68 17.42
CA GLY A 222 -2.86 0.53 16.78
C GLY A 222 -3.68 1.73 17.23
N VAL A 223 -2.98 2.79 17.60
CA VAL A 223 -3.58 4.09 17.97
C VAL A 223 -2.82 5.19 17.23
N ILE A 224 -3.52 6.00 16.47
CA ILE A 224 -2.98 7.19 15.80
C ILE A 224 -3.83 8.40 16.08
#